data_5403b7d0f383ef16ab3e4d42ddd3c7da
#
_entry.id   5403b7d0f383ef16ab3e4d42ddd3c7da
#
_cell.length_a   1.000
_cell.length_b   1.000
_cell.length_c   1.000
_cell.angle_alpha   90.00
_cell.angle_beta   90.00
_cell.angle_gamma   90.00
#
_symmetry.space_group_name_H-M   'P 1'
#
loop_
_entity.id
_entity.type
_entity.pdbx_description
1 polymer ?
#
loop_
_entity_poly.entity_id
_entity_poly.type
_entity_poly.pdbx_seq_one_letter_code
_entity_poly.pdbx_strand_id
1 'polypeptide(L)'
;ISFLALTFFVLAGAIYRFRKRMLHTSLWCLLMLTVGYTTYAVILIRANANTPLNENAPDNIFTLKSYLNREQYESAPLLYGKTYASEPEYVPEGDYYRVKTTKGSAVYRPDKEKGKYKIIRYKEDVCYTQNMLFPRMWNERMAASYKNWTGGSEAAPTQKENLTYFITYQLNYMYWRYFLWNFVGRQNDVQGHGGPEYGNWITGISWLDNVRLGDQKLLPESLRQNKGHNVFYGLPLILGLIGIYWQLVRGKRGKQQFSIVFFLFFMTGLAIVLYLNQTPGQPRERDYAYAGSFYAFAIWIGMGAAGLCDTLRKKKNSVLPISVSMLLCLLIPVQMVL
;
A
#
# COMPACT_ATOMS: atom_id res chain seq x y z
N ILE A 1 -21.59 14.18 -15.01
CA ILE A 1 -22.27 14.39 -13.72
C ILE A 1 -23.72 13.90 -13.81
N SER A 2 -24.51 14.36 -14.79
CA SER A 2 -25.90 13.95 -14.97
C SER A 2 -26.09 12.44 -15.09
N PHE A 3 -25.19 11.74 -15.80
CA PHE A 3 -25.22 10.29 -15.93
C PHE A 3 -24.99 9.58 -14.58
N LEU A 4 -24.04 10.04 -13.76
CA LEU A 4 -23.78 9.48 -12.43
C LEU A 4 -24.96 9.70 -11.49
N ALA A 5 -25.56 10.91 -11.51
CA ALA A 5 -26.76 11.21 -10.73
C ALA A 5 -27.93 10.30 -11.15
N LEU A 6 -28.15 10.15 -12.46
CA LEU A 6 -29.19 9.25 -12.97
C LEU A 6 -28.97 7.80 -12.51
N THR A 7 -27.74 7.29 -12.62
CA THR A 7 -27.37 5.94 -12.17
C THR A 7 -27.64 5.76 -10.67
N PHE A 8 -27.33 6.77 -9.86
CA PHE A 8 -27.60 6.76 -8.43
C PHE A 8 -29.12 6.65 -8.14
N PHE A 9 -29.94 7.47 -8.78
CA PHE A 9 -31.39 7.45 -8.59
C PHE A 9 -32.02 6.14 -9.08
N VAL A 10 -31.57 5.60 -10.20
CA VAL A 10 -32.03 4.29 -10.71
C VAL A 10 -31.69 3.17 -9.75
N LEU A 11 -30.45 3.12 -9.22
CA LEU A 11 -30.03 2.13 -8.23
C LEU A 11 -30.82 2.27 -6.93
N ALA A 12 -31.01 3.49 -6.42
CA ALA A 12 -31.80 3.73 -5.21
C ALA A 12 -33.26 3.29 -5.39
N GLY A 13 -33.87 3.59 -6.53
CA GLY A 13 -35.21 3.12 -6.90
C GLY A 13 -35.31 1.59 -7.01
N ALA A 14 -34.29 0.96 -7.62
CA ALA A 14 -34.22 -0.50 -7.72
C ALA A 14 -34.07 -1.16 -6.34
N ILE A 15 -33.24 -0.59 -5.45
CA ILE A 15 -33.10 -1.05 -4.06
C ILE A 15 -34.44 -1.01 -3.33
N TYR A 16 -35.19 0.07 -3.48
CA TYR A 16 -36.52 0.23 -2.89
C TYR A 16 -37.53 -0.80 -3.44
N ARG A 17 -37.48 -1.06 -4.75
CA ARG A 17 -38.43 -1.93 -5.47
C ARG A 17 -38.15 -3.44 -5.27
N PHE A 18 -36.87 -3.84 -5.26
CA PHE A 18 -36.49 -5.26 -5.23
C PHE A 18 -36.02 -5.67 -3.84
N ARG A 19 -36.80 -6.49 -3.15
CA ARG A 19 -36.53 -6.94 -1.78
C ARG A 19 -35.98 -8.38 -1.68
N LYS A 20 -35.74 -9.07 -2.79
CA LYS A 20 -35.06 -10.39 -2.76
C LYS A 20 -33.64 -10.20 -2.21
N ARG A 21 -33.31 -10.92 -1.13
CA ARG A 21 -32.08 -10.71 -0.33
C ARG A 21 -30.79 -10.60 -1.16
N MET A 22 -30.58 -11.55 -2.09
CA MET A 22 -29.39 -11.55 -2.95
C MET A 22 -29.34 -10.29 -3.83
N LEU A 23 -30.43 -10.01 -4.56
CA LEU A 23 -30.50 -8.86 -5.46
C LEU A 23 -30.39 -7.55 -4.70
N HIS A 24 -31.05 -7.42 -3.56
CA HIS A 24 -31.00 -6.24 -2.72
C HIS A 24 -29.55 -5.97 -2.23
N THR A 25 -28.83 -6.99 -1.75
CA THR A 25 -27.42 -6.85 -1.34
C THR A 25 -26.53 -6.46 -2.52
N SER A 26 -26.71 -7.07 -3.69
CA SER A 26 -25.94 -6.74 -4.89
C SER A 26 -26.16 -5.30 -5.34
N LEU A 27 -27.41 -4.82 -5.28
CA LEU A 27 -27.74 -3.41 -5.60
C LEU A 27 -27.09 -2.43 -4.62
N TRP A 28 -27.07 -2.74 -3.33
CA TRP A 28 -26.36 -1.95 -2.34
C TRP A 28 -24.85 -1.92 -2.60
N CYS A 29 -24.24 -3.06 -2.91
CA CYS A 29 -22.81 -3.12 -3.27
C CYS A 29 -22.53 -2.26 -4.52
N LEU A 30 -23.37 -2.35 -5.54
CA LEU A 30 -23.23 -1.56 -6.77
C LEU A 30 -23.39 -0.06 -6.49
N LEU A 31 -24.35 0.31 -5.64
CA LEU A 31 -24.55 1.71 -5.21
C LEU A 31 -23.29 2.24 -4.50
N MET A 32 -22.73 1.49 -3.53
CA MET A 32 -21.53 1.89 -2.80
C MET A 32 -20.30 2.00 -3.70
N LEU A 33 -20.16 1.08 -4.67
CA LEU A 33 -19.13 1.20 -5.71
C LEU A 33 -19.29 2.48 -6.53
N THR A 34 -20.52 2.79 -6.97
CA THR A 34 -20.81 4.03 -7.72
C THR A 34 -20.46 5.26 -6.92
N VAL A 35 -20.83 5.31 -5.63
CA VAL A 35 -20.44 6.39 -4.72
C VAL A 35 -18.93 6.52 -4.61
N GLY A 36 -18.20 5.41 -4.44
CA GLY A 36 -16.74 5.42 -4.41
C GLY A 36 -16.13 5.99 -5.71
N TYR A 37 -16.63 5.58 -6.87
CA TYR A 37 -16.16 6.09 -8.16
C TYR A 37 -16.51 7.56 -8.43
N THR A 38 -17.48 8.16 -7.74
CA THR A 38 -17.78 9.60 -7.87
C THR A 38 -16.61 10.49 -7.43
N THR A 39 -15.69 9.98 -6.61
CA THR A 39 -14.47 10.71 -6.22
C THR A 39 -13.60 11.07 -7.42
N TYR A 40 -13.56 10.24 -8.46
CA TYR A 40 -12.86 10.57 -9.71
C TYR A 40 -13.53 11.69 -10.48
N ALA A 41 -14.85 11.82 -10.41
CA ALA A 41 -15.57 12.96 -11.00
C ALA A 41 -15.17 14.27 -10.34
N VAL A 42 -14.88 14.27 -9.03
CA VAL A 42 -14.39 15.47 -8.32
C VAL A 42 -13.05 15.94 -8.89
N ILE A 43 -12.15 15.04 -9.26
CA ILE A 43 -10.86 15.38 -9.89
C ILE A 43 -11.13 16.16 -11.19
N LEU A 44 -12.01 15.63 -12.06
CA LEU A 44 -12.37 16.25 -13.32
C LEU A 44 -13.02 17.63 -13.14
N ILE A 45 -13.93 17.76 -12.18
CA ILE A 45 -14.61 19.02 -11.85
C ILE A 45 -13.58 20.07 -11.40
N ARG A 46 -12.68 19.70 -10.49
CA ARG A 46 -11.65 20.60 -9.96
C ARG A 46 -10.65 21.02 -11.03
N ALA A 47 -10.24 20.09 -11.91
CA ALA A 47 -9.35 20.41 -13.02
C ALA A 47 -9.97 21.43 -13.98
N ASN A 48 -11.27 21.33 -14.28
CA ASN A 48 -11.99 22.29 -15.11
C ASN A 48 -12.25 23.65 -14.41
N ALA A 49 -12.17 23.70 -13.08
CA ALA A 49 -12.29 24.94 -12.31
C ALA A 49 -11.00 25.79 -12.29
N ASN A 50 -9.94 25.36 -13.01
CA ASN A 50 -8.65 26.06 -13.11
C ASN A 50 -8.06 26.46 -11.75
N THR A 51 -7.98 25.51 -10.82
CA THR A 51 -7.37 25.73 -9.51
C THR A 51 -5.89 26.11 -9.65
N PRO A 52 -5.30 26.88 -8.70
CA PRO A 52 -3.89 27.32 -8.78
C PRO A 52 -2.88 26.16 -8.92
N LEU A 53 -3.19 25.00 -8.34
CA LEU A 53 -2.45 23.74 -8.51
C LEU A 53 -3.31 22.76 -9.29
N ASN A 54 -3.08 22.68 -10.59
CA ASN A 54 -3.75 21.76 -11.50
C ASN A 54 -2.71 20.87 -12.21
N GLU A 55 -2.11 19.96 -11.43
CA GLU A 55 -1.07 19.06 -11.92
C GLU A 55 -1.63 18.11 -12.97
N ASN A 56 -0.96 18.06 -14.14
CA ASN A 56 -1.36 17.27 -15.33
C ASN A 56 -2.74 17.63 -15.93
N ALA A 57 -3.42 18.65 -15.43
CA ALA A 57 -4.69 19.17 -15.95
C ALA A 57 -5.64 18.07 -16.47
N PRO A 58 -6.17 17.18 -15.61
CA PRO A 58 -7.06 16.09 -16.01
C PRO A 58 -8.49 16.63 -16.29
N ASP A 59 -8.60 17.52 -17.28
CA ASP A 59 -9.81 18.27 -17.66
C ASP A 59 -10.76 17.50 -18.59
N ASN A 60 -10.30 16.40 -19.18
CA ASN A 60 -11.06 15.54 -20.07
C ASN A 60 -10.81 14.06 -19.80
N ILE A 61 -11.60 13.17 -20.43
CA ILE A 61 -11.54 11.71 -20.18
C ILE A 61 -10.16 11.13 -20.50
N PHE A 62 -9.48 11.61 -21.54
CA PHE A 62 -8.17 11.07 -21.95
C PHE A 62 -7.05 11.54 -21.03
N THR A 63 -7.05 12.80 -20.63
CA THR A 63 -6.11 13.34 -19.64
C THR A 63 -6.36 12.74 -18.27
N LEU A 64 -7.64 12.53 -17.87
CA LEU A 64 -7.99 11.81 -16.65
C LEU A 64 -7.48 10.36 -16.69
N LYS A 65 -7.64 9.65 -17.81
CA LYS A 65 -7.08 8.29 -17.97
C LYS A 65 -5.55 8.29 -17.82
N SER A 66 -4.87 9.22 -18.47
CA SER A 66 -3.41 9.37 -18.36
C SER A 66 -2.97 9.66 -16.93
N TYR A 67 -3.71 10.53 -16.23
CA TYR A 67 -3.49 10.87 -14.83
C TYR A 67 -3.69 9.66 -13.92
N LEU A 68 -4.78 8.91 -14.08
CA LEU A 68 -5.08 7.72 -13.28
C LEU A 68 -4.10 6.57 -13.54
N ASN A 69 -3.68 6.41 -14.77
CA ASN A 69 -2.65 5.44 -15.17
C ASN A 69 -1.24 5.87 -14.74
N ARG A 70 -1.08 7.07 -14.16
CA ARG A 70 0.22 7.61 -13.73
C ARG A 70 1.26 7.65 -14.86
N GLU A 71 0.81 7.93 -16.09
CA GLU A 71 1.67 7.88 -17.28
C GLU A 71 2.82 8.90 -17.28
N GLN A 72 2.76 9.90 -16.41
CA GLN A 72 3.85 10.86 -16.16
C GLN A 72 5.01 10.28 -15.36
N TYR A 73 4.80 9.16 -14.68
CA TYR A 73 5.84 8.48 -13.93
C TYR A 73 6.39 7.29 -14.70
N GLU A 74 7.66 6.96 -14.48
CA GLU A 74 8.23 5.72 -15.01
C GLU A 74 7.38 4.51 -14.59
N SER A 75 7.01 3.67 -15.55
CA SER A 75 6.26 2.46 -15.28
C SER A 75 7.18 1.36 -14.77
N ALA A 76 6.99 0.95 -13.52
CA ALA A 76 7.67 -0.21 -12.98
C ALA A 76 7.08 -1.50 -13.58
N PRO A 77 7.90 -2.41 -14.11
CA PRO A 77 7.40 -3.70 -14.57
C PRO A 77 6.92 -4.54 -13.39
N LEU A 78 5.75 -5.21 -13.52
CA LEU A 78 5.14 -5.98 -12.42
C LEU A 78 5.39 -7.48 -12.52
N LEU A 79 5.09 -8.09 -13.66
CA LEU A 79 5.15 -9.53 -13.85
C LEU A 79 6.33 -9.97 -14.69
N TYR A 80 6.64 -9.25 -15.75
CA TYR A 80 7.75 -9.51 -16.65
C TYR A 80 8.27 -8.20 -17.21
N GLY A 81 9.59 -8.03 -17.31
CA GLY A 81 10.18 -6.82 -17.87
C GLY A 81 11.65 -6.63 -17.50
N LYS A 82 12.13 -5.42 -17.78
CA LYS A 82 13.54 -5.05 -17.64
C LYS A 82 14.04 -5.13 -16.18
N THR A 83 15.33 -5.39 -16.06
CA THR A 83 16.13 -5.23 -14.84
C THR A 83 16.99 -3.97 -14.94
N TYR A 84 17.75 -3.64 -13.89
CA TYR A 84 18.68 -2.52 -13.92
C TYR A 84 19.85 -2.73 -14.91
N ALA A 85 20.10 -3.97 -15.33
CA ALA A 85 21.16 -4.33 -16.28
C ALA A 85 20.65 -4.59 -17.70
N SER A 86 19.35 -4.41 -17.95
CA SER A 86 18.76 -4.62 -19.27
C SER A 86 19.08 -3.47 -20.22
N GLU A 87 19.59 -3.77 -21.38
CA GLU A 87 19.87 -2.82 -22.45
C GLU A 87 18.74 -2.79 -23.48
N PRO A 88 18.49 -1.64 -24.17
CA PRO A 88 17.56 -1.61 -25.28
C PRO A 88 17.97 -2.58 -26.40
N GLU A 89 17.00 -3.26 -27.00
CA GLU A 89 17.25 -4.04 -28.23
C GLU A 89 17.43 -3.10 -29.42
N TYR A 90 18.47 -3.33 -30.21
CA TYR A 90 18.75 -2.58 -31.43
C TYR A 90 18.45 -3.42 -32.66
N VAL A 91 17.85 -2.79 -33.68
CA VAL A 91 17.56 -3.37 -34.99
C VAL A 91 18.31 -2.58 -36.05
N PRO A 92 19.00 -3.23 -36.97
CA PRO A 92 19.66 -2.53 -38.08
C PRO A 92 18.65 -1.86 -39.02
N GLU A 93 18.83 -0.59 -39.32
CA GLU A 93 18.00 0.20 -40.24
C GLU A 93 18.94 0.95 -41.20
N GLY A 94 19.34 0.28 -42.30
CA GLY A 94 20.36 0.79 -43.23
C GLY A 94 21.76 0.83 -42.60
N ASP A 95 22.38 2.01 -42.59
CA ASP A 95 23.76 2.22 -42.07
C ASP A 95 23.80 2.54 -40.56
N TYR A 96 22.66 2.54 -39.87
CA TYR A 96 22.59 2.83 -38.42
C TYR A 96 21.73 1.81 -37.68
N TYR A 97 21.87 1.79 -36.33
CA TYR A 97 21.06 0.96 -35.46
C TYR A 97 19.96 1.80 -34.80
N ARG A 98 18.73 1.34 -34.88
CA ARG A 98 17.59 1.94 -34.23
C ARG A 98 17.16 1.08 -33.03
N VAL A 99 16.73 1.75 -31.95
CA VAL A 99 16.11 1.06 -30.82
C VAL A 99 14.80 0.42 -31.27
N LYS A 100 14.66 -0.88 -31.01
CA LYS A 100 13.44 -1.63 -31.31
C LYS A 100 12.32 -1.17 -30.38
N THR A 101 11.27 -0.66 -30.96
CA THR A 101 10.07 -0.23 -30.25
C THR A 101 8.85 -1.02 -30.67
N THR A 102 7.91 -1.21 -29.76
CA THR A 102 6.58 -1.73 -30.06
C THR A 102 5.54 -0.62 -29.99
N LYS A 103 4.51 -0.73 -30.80
CA LYS A 103 3.42 0.24 -30.84
C LYS A 103 2.58 0.13 -29.57
N GLY A 104 2.63 1.16 -28.74
CA GLY A 104 1.85 1.28 -27.52
C GLY A 104 0.48 1.95 -27.72
N SER A 105 -0.06 2.56 -26.68
CA SER A 105 -1.38 3.21 -26.68
C SER A 105 -1.43 4.46 -27.57
N ALA A 106 -2.60 4.71 -28.18
CA ALA A 106 -2.84 5.91 -28.99
C ALA A 106 -2.92 7.17 -28.12
N VAL A 107 -2.29 8.26 -28.56
CA VAL A 107 -2.36 9.59 -27.95
C VAL A 107 -3.39 10.43 -28.70
N TYR A 108 -4.41 10.87 -28.00
CA TYR A 108 -5.52 11.64 -28.56
C TYR A 108 -5.38 13.14 -28.27
N ARG A 109 -5.80 13.96 -29.23
CA ARG A 109 -5.92 15.42 -29.09
C ARG A 109 -7.32 15.85 -29.54
N PRO A 110 -7.98 16.79 -28.79
CA PRO A 110 -9.25 17.33 -29.25
C PRO A 110 -9.05 18.17 -30.52
N ASP A 111 -9.85 17.89 -31.53
CA ASP A 111 -9.98 18.70 -32.74
C ASP A 111 -11.18 19.64 -32.54
N LYS A 112 -10.90 20.91 -32.25
CA LYS A 112 -11.92 21.92 -31.92
C LYS A 112 -12.86 22.22 -33.10
N GLU A 113 -12.36 22.08 -34.34
CA GLU A 113 -13.15 22.36 -35.57
C GLU A 113 -14.17 21.25 -35.84
N LYS A 114 -13.79 20.01 -35.58
CA LYS A 114 -14.64 18.84 -35.87
C LYS A 114 -15.40 18.29 -34.67
N GLY A 115 -15.17 18.85 -33.46
CA GLY A 115 -15.78 18.37 -32.23
C GLY A 115 -15.47 16.91 -31.89
N LYS A 116 -14.37 16.34 -32.44
CA LYS A 116 -13.95 14.95 -32.29
C LYS A 116 -12.51 14.87 -31.81
N TYR A 117 -12.16 13.71 -31.25
CA TYR A 117 -10.77 13.42 -30.90
C TYR A 117 -10.04 12.79 -32.07
N LYS A 118 -8.83 13.28 -32.37
CA LYS A 118 -7.94 12.75 -33.41
C LYS A 118 -6.74 12.09 -32.76
N ILE A 119 -6.34 10.92 -33.28
CA ILE A 119 -5.07 10.28 -32.89
C ILE A 119 -3.94 11.08 -33.56
N ILE A 120 -3.02 11.59 -32.75
CA ILE A 120 -1.86 12.35 -33.23
C ILE A 120 -0.60 11.48 -33.35
N ARG A 121 -0.45 10.51 -32.46
CA ARG A 121 0.66 9.54 -32.46
C ARG A 121 0.31 8.32 -31.62
N TYR A 122 1.13 7.30 -31.72
CA TYR A 122 1.15 6.18 -30.80
C TYR A 122 2.34 6.35 -29.85
N LYS A 123 2.21 5.89 -28.61
CA LYS A 123 3.35 5.72 -27.72
C LYS A 123 4.23 4.61 -28.27
N GLU A 124 5.52 4.73 -28.06
CA GLU A 124 6.49 3.70 -28.42
C GLU A 124 7.04 3.10 -27.13
N ASP A 125 6.83 1.79 -26.96
CA ASP A 125 7.36 1.04 -25.82
C ASP A 125 8.67 0.38 -26.24
N VAL A 126 9.77 0.69 -25.57
CA VAL A 126 11.10 0.15 -25.87
C VAL A 126 11.18 -1.31 -25.50
N CYS A 127 11.71 -2.14 -26.41
CA CYS A 127 12.04 -3.53 -26.13
C CYS A 127 13.41 -3.61 -25.45
N TYR A 128 13.51 -4.40 -24.40
CA TYR A 128 14.75 -4.60 -23.63
C TYR A 128 15.25 -6.04 -23.73
N THR A 129 16.57 -6.18 -23.69
CA THR A 129 17.25 -7.48 -23.50
C THR A 129 17.17 -7.93 -22.04
N GLN A 130 17.45 -9.19 -21.77
CA GLN A 130 17.60 -9.72 -20.40
C GLN A 130 16.41 -9.41 -19.48
N ASN A 131 15.20 -9.58 -19.97
CA ASN A 131 13.99 -9.43 -19.17
C ASN A 131 13.89 -10.56 -18.13
N MET A 132 13.29 -10.24 -16.98
CA MET A 132 13.14 -11.14 -15.85
C MET A 132 11.65 -11.32 -15.48
N LEU A 133 11.32 -12.49 -14.92
CA LEU A 133 10.03 -12.70 -14.28
C LEU A 133 9.99 -12.01 -12.92
N PHE A 134 8.88 -11.31 -12.63
CA PHE A 134 8.66 -10.58 -11.39
C PHE A 134 9.80 -9.61 -11.03
N PRO A 135 10.16 -8.68 -11.92
CA PRO A 135 11.33 -7.83 -11.74
C PRO A 135 11.09 -6.78 -10.65
N ARG A 136 11.92 -6.84 -9.60
CA ARG A 136 11.89 -5.89 -8.48
C ARG A 136 13.05 -4.90 -8.54
N MET A 137 14.16 -5.29 -9.17
CA MET A 137 15.38 -4.50 -9.35
C MET A 137 15.45 -3.95 -10.77
N TRP A 138 14.50 -3.05 -11.11
CA TRP A 138 14.26 -2.61 -12.50
C TRP A 138 14.89 -1.26 -12.88
N ASN A 139 15.24 -0.41 -11.90
CA ASN A 139 15.72 0.94 -12.16
C ASN A 139 17.25 0.97 -12.24
N GLU A 140 17.78 1.30 -13.40
CA GLU A 140 19.21 1.37 -13.70
C GLU A 140 19.95 2.32 -12.75
N ARG A 141 19.38 3.48 -12.42
CA ARG A 141 19.98 4.49 -11.55
C ARG A 141 20.20 4.00 -10.12
N MET A 142 19.51 2.95 -9.71
CA MET A 142 19.55 2.39 -8.36
C MET A 142 20.36 1.10 -8.24
N ALA A 143 21.14 0.75 -9.27
CA ALA A 143 21.91 -0.49 -9.32
C ALA A 143 22.82 -0.70 -8.08
N ALA A 144 23.57 0.32 -7.68
CA ALA A 144 24.43 0.27 -6.48
C ALA A 144 23.62 0.06 -5.19
N SER A 145 22.48 0.74 -5.05
CA SER A 145 21.61 0.62 -3.87
C SER A 145 20.96 -0.77 -3.80
N TYR A 146 20.56 -1.36 -4.92
CA TYR A 146 20.08 -2.73 -4.97
C TYR A 146 21.14 -3.73 -4.48
N LYS A 147 22.37 -3.60 -4.95
CA LYS A 147 23.50 -4.45 -4.54
C LYS A 147 23.75 -4.35 -3.03
N ASN A 148 23.69 -3.16 -2.45
CA ASN A 148 23.83 -2.98 -0.99
C ASN A 148 22.76 -3.75 -0.21
N TRP A 149 21.52 -3.82 -0.72
CA TRP A 149 20.43 -4.56 -0.05
C TRP A 149 20.50 -6.07 -0.24
N THR A 150 21.12 -6.55 -1.31
CA THR A 150 21.15 -7.97 -1.66
C THR A 150 22.51 -8.63 -1.42
N GLY A 151 23.57 -7.83 -1.23
CA GLY A 151 24.95 -8.31 -1.17
C GLY A 151 25.48 -8.79 -2.53
N GLY A 152 24.78 -8.47 -3.63
CA GLY A 152 25.16 -8.89 -4.98
C GLY A 152 26.36 -8.13 -5.51
N SER A 153 27.22 -8.82 -6.27
CA SER A 153 28.41 -8.25 -6.91
C SER A 153 28.36 -8.30 -8.44
N GLU A 154 27.47 -9.11 -9.00
CA GLU A 154 27.38 -9.34 -10.44
C GLU A 154 26.85 -8.13 -11.22
N ALA A 155 27.19 -8.06 -12.51
CA ALA A 155 26.72 -6.96 -13.37
C ALA A 155 25.21 -6.99 -13.58
N ALA A 156 24.62 -8.20 -13.73
CA ALA A 156 23.18 -8.41 -13.89
C ALA A 156 22.58 -9.11 -12.65
N PRO A 157 21.34 -8.74 -12.24
CA PRO A 157 20.72 -9.36 -11.08
C PRO A 157 20.29 -10.80 -11.37
N THR A 158 20.56 -11.70 -10.44
CA THR A 158 20.00 -13.05 -10.44
C THR A 158 18.57 -13.04 -9.91
N GLN A 159 17.79 -14.10 -10.24
CA GLN A 159 16.42 -14.24 -9.68
C GLN A 159 16.43 -14.36 -8.14
N LYS A 160 17.48 -14.96 -7.56
CA LYS A 160 17.66 -15.06 -6.11
C LYS A 160 17.82 -13.67 -5.47
N GLU A 161 18.71 -12.83 -6.01
CA GLU A 161 18.91 -11.46 -5.54
C GLU A 161 17.65 -10.63 -5.67
N ASN A 162 16.93 -10.78 -6.78
CA ASN A 162 15.67 -10.10 -7.02
C ASN A 162 14.61 -10.46 -5.96
N LEU A 163 14.48 -11.74 -5.59
CA LEU A 163 13.60 -12.18 -4.52
C LEU A 163 14.11 -11.76 -3.13
N THR A 164 15.42 -11.77 -2.92
CA THR A 164 16.02 -11.25 -1.68
C THR A 164 15.67 -9.78 -1.50
N TYR A 165 15.82 -8.96 -2.54
CA TYR A 165 15.42 -7.56 -2.51
C TYR A 165 13.93 -7.37 -2.19
N PHE A 166 13.07 -8.16 -2.81
CA PHE A 166 11.64 -8.12 -2.52
C PHE A 166 11.33 -8.38 -1.04
N ILE A 167 11.96 -9.41 -0.46
CA ILE A 167 11.70 -9.80 0.93
C ILE A 167 12.34 -8.80 1.90
N THR A 168 13.60 -8.45 1.71
CA THR A 168 14.36 -7.63 2.68
C THR A 168 13.98 -6.16 2.62
N TYR A 169 13.86 -5.60 1.41
CA TYR A 169 13.54 -4.19 1.24
C TYR A 169 12.03 -3.95 1.12
N GLN A 170 11.36 -4.52 0.11
CA GLN A 170 9.98 -4.16 -0.20
C GLN A 170 8.99 -4.66 0.85
N LEU A 171 9.11 -5.91 1.31
CA LEU A 171 8.24 -6.46 2.34
C LEU A 171 8.68 -6.05 3.75
N ASN A 172 9.95 -6.29 4.11
CA ASN A 172 10.40 -6.08 5.48
C ASN A 172 10.59 -4.58 5.78
N TYR A 173 11.44 -3.89 5.03
CA TYR A 173 11.78 -2.50 5.32
C TYR A 173 10.65 -1.51 4.98
N MET A 174 10.00 -1.65 3.80
CA MET A 174 8.98 -0.71 3.32
C MET A 174 7.55 -1.02 3.80
N TYR A 175 7.27 -2.21 4.34
CA TYR A 175 5.93 -2.53 4.82
C TYR A 175 5.93 -2.96 6.29
N TRP A 176 6.61 -4.07 6.64
CA TRP A 176 6.56 -4.60 8.02
C TRP A 176 7.16 -3.63 9.04
N ARG A 177 8.22 -2.89 8.70
CA ARG A 177 8.76 -1.83 9.57
C ARG A 177 7.71 -0.78 9.90
N TYR A 178 6.98 -0.27 8.90
CA TYR A 178 5.90 0.69 9.13
C TYR A 178 4.73 0.12 9.89
N PHE A 179 4.36 -1.14 9.60
CA PHE A 179 3.34 -1.84 10.36
C PHE A 179 3.71 -1.95 11.84
N LEU A 180 4.95 -2.36 12.13
CA LEU A 180 5.44 -2.51 13.50
C LEU A 180 5.62 -1.16 14.21
N TRP A 181 5.86 -0.05 13.51
CA TRP A 181 5.85 1.29 14.11
C TRP A 181 4.51 1.61 14.77
N ASN A 182 3.42 1.19 14.16
CA ASN A 182 2.07 1.49 14.63
C ASN A 182 1.60 0.54 15.75
N PHE A 183 2.16 -0.68 15.82
CA PHE A 183 1.62 -1.71 16.70
C PHE A 183 2.61 -2.30 17.70
N VAL A 184 3.89 -1.95 17.60
CA VAL A 184 4.95 -2.39 18.53
C VAL A 184 5.70 -1.21 19.14
N GLY A 185 6.22 -0.34 18.28
CA GLY A 185 6.92 0.88 18.67
C GLY A 185 7.89 1.37 17.60
N ARG A 186 8.25 2.65 17.66
CA ARG A 186 9.10 3.37 16.73
C ARG A 186 10.31 3.96 17.42
N GLN A 187 11.50 3.74 16.86
CA GLN A 187 12.77 4.24 17.39
C GLN A 187 12.87 5.77 17.33
N ASN A 188 12.66 6.35 16.17
CA ASN A 188 12.63 7.78 15.90
C ASN A 188 11.98 8.06 14.54
N ASP A 189 11.77 9.34 14.19
CA ASP A 189 11.20 9.78 12.91
C ASP A 189 12.24 10.19 11.87
N VAL A 190 13.52 9.97 12.16
CA VAL A 190 14.60 10.24 11.21
C VAL A 190 14.58 9.19 10.11
N GLN A 191 14.53 9.65 8.86
CA GLN A 191 14.51 8.76 7.71
C GLN A 191 15.79 7.93 7.66
N GLY A 192 15.62 6.59 7.63
CA GLY A 192 16.72 5.65 7.51
C GLY A 192 16.81 5.02 6.13
N HIS A 193 17.97 4.41 5.87
CA HIS A 193 18.21 3.60 4.66
C HIS A 193 18.65 2.18 5.04
N GLY A 194 18.09 1.65 6.13
CA GLY A 194 18.42 0.31 6.66
C GLY A 194 19.46 0.28 7.76
N GLY A 195 19.99 1.45 8.18
CA GLY A 195 20.93 1.56 9.30
C GLY A 195 20.27 1.31 10.66
N PRO A 196 21.02 0.88 11.71
CA PRO A 196 20.50 0.55 13.02
C PRO A 196 20.03 1.77 13.85
N GLU A 197 20.39 2.99 13.45
CA GLU A 197 20.21 4.22 14.23
C GLU A 197 18.94 4.99 13.87
N TYR A 198 18.38 4.77 12.66
CA TYR A 198 17.35 5.62 12.09
C TYR A 198 16.08 4.86 11.71
N GLY A 199 14.96 5.33 12.23
CA GLY A 199 13.64 4.94 11.78
C GLY A 199 13.33 3.44 11.85
N ASN A 200 13.90 2.71 12.82
CA ASN A 200 13.59 1.31 13.03
C ASN A 200 12.34 1.14 13.89
N TRP A 201 11.74 -0.04 13.85
CA TRP A 201 10.77 -0.43 14.85
C TRP A 201 11.49 -0.94 16.11
N ILE A 202 10.91 -0.75 17.28
CA ILE A 202 11.44 -1.23 18.55
C ILE A 202 10.33 -1.86 19.41
N THR A 203 10.73 -2.75 20.29
CA THR A 203 9.80 -3.41 21.24
C THR A 203 9.72 -2.66 22.56
N GLY A 204 10.74 -1.87 22.91
CA GLY A 204 10.95 -1.30 24.25
C GLY A 204 11.54 -2.30 25.25
N ILE A 205 11.76 -3.54 24.83
CA ILE A 205 12.39 -4.58 25.64
C ILE A 205 13.88 -4.61 25.28
N SER A 206 14.71 -4.03 26.15
CA SER A 206 16.13 -3.75 25.86
C SER A 206 16.90 -4.98 25.34
N TRP A 207 16.70 -6.16 25.90
CA TRP A 207 17.44 -7.35 25.44
C TRP A 207 17.06 -7.80 24.02
N LEU A 208 15.80 -7.60 23.60
CA LEU A 208 15.36 -7.89 22.22
C LEU A 208 15.88 -6.85 21.23
N ASP A 209 15.76 -5.59 21.59
CA ASP A 209 16.15 -4.49 20.72
C ASP A 209 17.68 -4.42 20.57
N ASN A 210 18.43 -4.69 21.65
CA ASN A 210 19.90 -4.68 21.61
C ASN A 210 20.50 -5.76 20.72
N VAL A 211 19.88 -6.95 20.64
CA VAL A 211 20.35 -8.02 19.72
C VAL A 211 20.22 -7.59 18.26
N ARG A 212 19.20 -6.77 17.95
CA ARG A 212 18.88 -6.39 16.58
C ARG A 212 19.50 -5.05 16.15
N LEU A 213 19.54 -4.07 17.03
CA LEU A 213 19.91 -2.69 16.74
C LEU A 213 21.13 -2.18 17.52
N GLY A 214 21.66 -2.99 18.44
CA GLY A 214 22.64 -2.53 19.42
C GLY A 214 22.02 -1.79 20.59
N ASP A 215 22.85 -1.39 21.56
CA ASP A 215 22.36 -0.74 22.77
C ASP A 215 21.81 0.66 22.48
N GLN A 216 20.51 0.80 22.59
CA GLN A 216 19.77 2.04 22.33
C GLN A 216 20.11 3.17 23.30
N LYS A 217 20.73 2.85 24.46
CA LYS A 217 21.19 3.85 25.41
C LYS A 217 22.44 4.61 24.92
N LEU A 218 23.20 4.03 23.99
CA LEU A 218 24.39 4.62 23.40
C LEU A 218 24.09 5.61 22.27
N LEU A 219 22.82 5.69 21.83
CA LEU A 219 22.42 6.66 20.82
C LEU A 219 22.65 8.11 21.32
N PRO A 220 23.01 9.03 20.43
CA PRO A 220 23.03 10.46 20.72
C PRO A 220 21.71 10.93 21.32
N GLU A 221 21.77 11.90 22.23
CA GLU A 221 20.60 12.40 22.95
C GLU A 221 19.50 12.91 22.00
N SER A 222 19.89 13.55 20.90
CA SER A 222 18.99 14.02 19.84
C SER A 222 18.15 12.93 19.18
N LEU A 223 18.68 11.70 19.09
CA LEU A 223 17.95 10.55 18.56
C LEU A 223 17.14 9.85 19.64
N ARG A 224 17.68 9.78 20.87
CA ARG A 224 17.00 9.14 22.01
C ARG A 224 15.79 9.91 22.48
N GLN A 225 15.85 11.27 22.49
CA GLN A 225 14.75 12.16 22.87
C GLN A 225 13.93 12.63 21.67
N ASN A 226 14.01 11.91 20.55
CA ASN A 226 13.26 12.27 19.35
C ASN A 226 11.75 12.19 19.61
N LYS A 227 10.98 13.19 19.15
CA LYS A 227 9.50 13.25 19.33
C LYS A 227 8.76 12.11 18.64
N GLY A 228 9.34 11.49 17.65
CA GLY A 228 8.80 10.31 16.98
C GLY A 228 9.04 8.99 17.72
N HIS A 229 9.77 9.03 18.85
CA HIS A 229 10.00 7.84 19.68
C HIS A 229 8.72 7.43 20.39
N ASN A 230 8.32 6.18 20.23
CA ASN A 230 7.22 5.62 21.00
C ASN A 230 7.42 4.11 21.25
N VAL A 231 6.84 3.59 22.29
CA VAL A 231 6.96 2.19 22.68
C VAL A 231 5.61 1.67 23.17
N PHE A 232 5.10 0.64 22.51
CA PHE A 232 3.83 0.00 22.88
C PHE A 232 4.02 -1.42 23.41
N TYR A 233 5.26 -1.91 23.55
CA TYR A 233 5.60 -3.25 24.03
C TYR A 233 4.92 -4.38 23.23
N GLY A 234 4.49 -4.11 22.01
CA GLY A 234 3.74 -5.03 21.15
C GLY A 234 2.32 -5.34 21.64
N LEU A 235 1.79 -4.62 22.64
CA LEU A 235 0.44 -4.86 23.17
C LEU A 235 -0.65 -4.76 22.09
N PRO A 236 -0.68 -3.73 21.21
CA PRO A 236 -1.64 -3.67 20.12
C PRO A 236 -1.50 -4.85 19.15
N LEU A 237 -0.26 -5.26 18.84
CA LEU A 237 -0.01 -6.41 17.98
C LEU A 237 -0.59 -7.69 18.56
N ILE A 238 -0.31 -7.98 19.82
CA ILE A 238 -0.80 -9.17 20.53
C ILE A 238 -2.33 -9.17 20.56
N LEU A 239 -2.94 -8.03 20.87
CA LEU A 239 -4.40 -7.92 20.93
C LEU A 239 -5.03 -8.15 19.54
N GLY A 240 -4.43 -7.63 18.47
CA GLY A 240 -4.84 -7.91 17.10
C GLY A 240 -4.75 -9.38 16.73
N LEU A 241 -3.67 -10.07 17.11
CA LEU A 241 -3.51 -11.52 16.90
C LEU A 241 -4.57 -12.33 17.67
N ILE A 242 -4.89 -11.93 18.90
CA ILE A 242 -6.01 -12.52 19.67
C ILE A 242 -7.33 -12.33 18.90
N GLY A 243 -7.56 -11.17 18.32
CA GLY A 243 -8.75 -10.88 17.51
C GLY A 243 -8.85 -11.75 16.26
N ILE A 244 -7.75 -11.95 15.55
CA ILE A 244 -7.66 -12.86 14.41
C ILE A 244 -8.02 -14.28 14.85
N TYR A 245 -7.38 -14.77 15.90
CA TYR A 245 -7.64 -16.11 16.43
C TYR A 245 -9.11 -16.28 16.83
N TRP A 246 -9.65 -15.34 17.61
CA TRP A 246 -11.03 -15.36 18.07
C TRP A 246 -12.04 -15.39 16.90
N GLN A 247 -11.80 -14.63 15.85
CA GLN A 247 -12.62 -14.66 14.63
C GLN A 247 -12.57 -16.02 13.93
N LEU A 248 -11.38 -16.60 13.78
CA LEU A 248 -11.19 -17.88 13.08
C LEU A 248 -11.85 -19.05 13.77
N VAL A 249 -11.88 -19.08 15.13
CA VAL A 249 -12.49 -20.15 15.91
C VAL A 249 -14.01 -20.05 16.02
N ARG A 250 -14.64 -18.96 15.59
CA ARG A 250 -16.11 -18.76 15.63
C ARG A 250 -16.90 -19.47 14.51
N GLY A 251 -16.31 -20.45 13.90
CA GLY A 251 -16.95 -21.27 12.86
C GLY A 251 -17.14 -20.52 11.52
N LYS A 252 -18.13 -20.93 10.73
CA LYS A 252 -18.29 -20.45 9.35
C LYS A 252 -18.49 -18.92 9.26
N ARG A 253 -19.31 -18.34 10.14
CA ARG A 253 -19.55 -16.87 10.15
C ARG A 253 -18.30 -16.09 10.52
N GLY A 254 -17.55 -16.55 11.53
CA GLY A 254 -16.30 -15.92 11.94
C GLY A 254 -15.27 -15.93 10.80
N LYS A 255 -15.11 -17.05 10.10
CA LYS A 255 -14.21 -17.16 8.94
C LYS A 255 -14.63 -16.24 7.78
N GLN A 256 -15.92 -16.07 7.52
CA GLN A 256 -16.42 -15.14 6.50
C GLN A 256 -16.08 -13.69 6.87
N GLN A 257 -16.31 -13.29 8.13
CA GLN A 257 -15.94 -11.94 8.60
C GLN A 257 -14.43 -11.72 8.56
N PHE A 258 -13.64 -12.72 8.99
CA PHE A 258 -12.19 -12.69 8.86
C PHE A 258 -11.75 -12.45 7.42
N SER A 259 -12.32 -13.17 6.45
CA SER A 259 -11.95 -13.02 5.04
C SER A 259 -12.16 -11.59 4.54
N ILE A 260 -13.25 -10.92 4.94
CA ILE A 260 -13.53 -9.53 4.55
C ILE A 260 -12.43 -8.60 5.07
N VAL A 261 -12.09 -8.68 6.36
CA VAL A 261 -11.05 -7.85 6.95
C VAL A 261 -9.67 -8.21 6.40
N PHE A 262 -9.42 -9.51 6.17
CA PHE A 262 -8.16 -9.98 5.57
C PHE A 262 -7.97 -9.45 4.15
N PHE A 263 -9.01 -9.49 3.30
CA PHE A 263 -8.90 -8.90 1.96
C PHE A 263 -8.70 -7.39 2.01
N LEU A 264 -9.35 -6.68 2.93
CA LEU A 264 -9.09 -5.26 3.15
C LEU A 264 -7.62 -5.04 3.54
N PHE A 265 -7.11 -5.77 4.52
CA PHE A 265 -5.72 -5.71 4.97
C PHE A 265 -4.73 -6.01 3.83
N PHE A 266 -4.96 -7.09 3.09
CA PHE A 266 -4.10 -7.52 2.00
C PHE A 266 -4.09 -6.52 0.83
N MET A 267 -5.26 -6.10 0.36
CA MET A 267 -5.40 -5.22 -0.80
C MET A 267 -4.89 -3.80 -0.55
N THR A 268 -5.04 -3.29 0.68
CA THR A 268 -4.57 -1.94 1.05
C THR A 268 -3.15 -1.93 1.64
N GLY A 269 -2.51 -3.08 1.78
CA GLY A 269 -1.15 -3.24 2.28
C GLY A 269 -0.25 -3.98 1.29
N LEU A 270 -0.21 -5.30 1.38
CA LEU A 270 0.71 -6.14 0.60
C LEU A 270 0.51 -6.02 -0.91
N ALA A 271 -0.73 -5.90 -1.39
CA ALA A 271 -0.99 -5.67 -2.81
C ALA A 271 -0.44 -4.32 -3.29
N ILE A 272 -0.46 -3.28 -2.43
CA ILE A 272 0.15 -1.98 -2.75
C ILE A 272 1.67 -2.10 -2.83
N VAL A 273 2.32 -2.88 -1.95
CA VAL A 273 3.77 -3.16 -2.04
C VAL A 273 4.11 -3.77 -3.40
N LEU A 274 3.34 -4.77 -3.83
CA LEU A 274 3.52 -5.42 -5.13
C LEU A 274 3.35 -4.44 -6.29
N TYR A 275 2.28 -3.64 -6.23
CA TYR A 275 1.93 -2.68 -7.29
C TYR A 275 2.94 -1.53 -7.42
N LEU A 276 3.35 -0.94 -6.29
CA LEU A 276 4.27 0.21 -6.32
C LEU A 276 5.67 -0.16 -6.79
N ASN A 277 6.09 -1.41 -6.60
CA ASN A 277 7.42 -1.90 -6.95
C ASN A 277 8.54 -0.88 -6.63
N GLN A 278 8.57 -0.44 -5.37
CA GLN A 278 9.40 0.67 -4.93
C GLN A 278 10.89 0.39 -5.05
N THR A 279 11.61 1.39 -5.55
CA THR A 279 13.06 1.41 -5.63
C THR A 279 13.67 1.83 -4.28
N PRO A 280 14.92 1.48 -3.98
CA PRO A 280 15.62 1.99 -2.80
C PRO A 280 15.87 3.51 -2.90
N GLY A 281 16.26 4.15 -1.81
CA GLY A 281 16.57 5.58 -1.80
C GLY A 281 15.35 6.49 -1.96
N GLN A 282 14.22 6.12 -1.37
CA GLN A 282 13.02 6.96 -1.39
C GLN A 282 13.28 8.31 -0.70
N PRO A 283 12.79 9.43 -1.26
CA PRO A 283 13.08 10.77 -0.74
C PRO A 283 12.43 11.08 0.62
N ARG A 284 11.44 10.27 1.02
CA ARG A 284 10.73 10.37 2.30
C ARG A 284 10.12 9.04 2.70
N GLU A 285 9.79 8.90 3.97
CA GLU A 285 9.02 7.76 4.48
C GLU A 285 7.61 7.73 3.85
N ARG A 286 7.12 6.54 3.53
CA ARG A 286 5.85 6.33 2.81
C ARG A 286 4.86 5.42 3.54
N ASP A 287 4.88 5.45 4.86
CA ASP A 287 3.97 4.70 5.73
C ASP A 287 2.49 4.96 5.43
N TYR A 288 2.16 6.20 5.07
CA TYR A 288 0.80 6.61 4.69
C TYR A 288 0.22 5.81 3.49
N ALA A 289 1.06 5.26 2.63
CA ALA A 289 0.60 4.44 1.51
C ALA A 289 -0.11 3.16 1.96
N TYR A 290 0.15 2.70 3.18
CA TYR A 290 -0.37 1.47 3.75
C TYR A 290 -1.39 1.70 4.88
N ALA A 291 -1.82 2.95 5.09
CA ALA A 291 -2.74 3.32 6.17
C ALA A 291 -4.03 2.49 6.19
N GLY A 292 -4.55 2.09 5.01
CA GLY A 292 -5.71 1.22 4.90
C GLY A 292 -5.51 -0.15 5.54
N SER A 293 -4.31 -0.75 5.42
CA SER A 293 -4.00 -2.03 6.06
C SER A 293 -3.85 -1.89 7.58
N PHE A 294 -3.31 -0.76 8.04
CA PHE A 294 -3.22 -0.46 9.48
C PHE A 294 -4.60 -0.28 10.09
N TYR A 295 -5.49 0.43 9.39
CA TYR A 295 -6.90 0.51 9.76
C TYR A 295 -7.57 -0.86 9.83
N ALA A 296 -7.36 -1.73 8.83
CA ALA A 296 -7.89 -3.09 8.84
C ALA A 296 -7.37 -3.89 10.05
N PHE A 297 -6.09 -3.76 10.40
CA PHE A 297 -5.53 -4.41 11.57
C PHE A 297 -6.13 -3.87 12.89
N ALA A 298 -6.43 -2.58 12.96
CA ALA A 298 -7.10 -1.97 14.11
C ALA A 298 -8.50 -2.58 14.38
N ILE A 299 -9.20 -3.06 13.31
CA ILE A 299 -10.44 -3.82 13.49
C ILE A 299 -10.17 -5.12 14.27
N TRP A 300 -9.08 -5.83 13.97
CA TRP A 300 -8.72 -7.03 14.73
C TRP A 300 -8.31 -6.72 16.16
N ILE A 301 -7.71 -5.56 16.44
CA ILE A 301 -7.44 -5.12 17.81
C ILE A 301 -8.77 -4.99 18.58
N GLY A 302 -9.78 -4.34 18.01
CA GLY A 302 -11.12 -4.26 18.61
C GLY A 302 -11.78 -5.64 18.79
N MET A 303 -11.62 -6.55 17.82
CA MET A 303 -12.08 -7.94 17.93
C MET A 303 -11.34 -8.72 19.02
N GLY A 304 -10.05 -8.42 19.26
CA GLY A 304 -9.25 -8.98 20.35
C GLY A 304 -9.79 -8.60 21.72
N ALA A 305 -10.17 -7.34 21.89
CA ALA A 305 -10.83 -6.88 23.11
C ALA A 305 -12.15 -7.64 23.36
N ALA A 306 -12.98 -7.77 22.33
CA ALA A 306 -14.22 -8.56 22.41
C ALA A 306 -13.95 -10.05 22.71
N GLY A 307 -12.90 -10.62 22.12
CA GLY A 307 -12.47 -12.01 22.35
C GLY A 307 -12.03 -12.26 23.80
N LEU A 308 -11.27 -11.33 24.38
CA LEU A 308 -10.88 -11.38 25.79
C LEU A 308 -12.12 -11.32 26.70
N CYS A 309 -13.04 -10.39 26.45
CA CYS A 309 -14.29 -10.28 27.20
C CYS A 309 -15.09 -11.57 27.15
N ASP A 310 -15.27 -12.17 25.96
CA ASP A 310 -15.99 -13.44 25.79
C ASP A 310 -15.34 -14.59 26.56
N THR A 311 -14.03 -14.69 26.50
CA THR A 311 -13.28 -15.77 27.17
C THR A 311 -13.33 -15.68 28.67
N LEU A 312 -13.19 -14.48 29.22
CA LEU A 312 -13.25 -14.24 30.64
C LEU A 312 -14.69 -14.40 31.18
N ARG A 313 -15.70 -13.96 30.42
CA ARG A 313 -17.12 -14.13 30.78
C ARG A 313 -17.54 -15.59 30.88
N LYS A 314 -17.05 -16.46 29.99
CA LYS A 314 -17.34 -17.91 30.04
C LYS A 314 -16.83 -18.59 31.32
N LYS A 315 -15.75 -18.10 31.90
CA LYS A 315 -15.18 -18.64 33.16
C LYS A 315 -15.89 -18.16 34.42
N LYS A 316 -16.55 -17.02 34.39
CA LYS A 316 -17.17 -16.43 35.60
C LYS A 316 -18.27 -15.43 35.19
N ASN A 317 -19.54 -15.73 35.56
CA ASN A 317 -20.69 -14.84 35.30
C ASN A 317 -20.68 -13.60 36.22
N SER A 318 -19.65 -12.76 36.17
CA SER A 318 -19.54 -11.56 36.99
C SER A 318 -19.10 -10.35 36.18
N VAL A 319 -19.40 -9.15 36.67
CA VAL A 319 -18.97 -7.86 36.04
C VAL A 319 -17.45 -7.73 36.03
N LEU A 320 -16.77 -8.36 36.98
CA LEU A 320 -15.31 -8.31 37.16
C LEU A 320 -14.50 -8.66 35.87
N PRO A 321 -14.81 -9.74 35.14
CA PRO A 321 -14.09 -10.04 33.89
C PRO A 321 -14.22 -8.96 32.81
N ILE A 322 -15.37 -8.31 32.71
CA ILE A 322 -15.60 -7.23 31.76
C ILE A 322 -14.76 -6.01 32.12
N SER A 323 -14.76 -5.64 33.41
CA SER A 323 -13.97 -4.51 33.90
C SER A 323 -12.47 -4.74 33.75
N VAL A 324 -11.97 -5.95 33.99
CA VAL A 324 -10.56 -6.33 33.80
C VAL A 324 -10.19 -6.26 32.29
N SER A 325 -11.04 -6.77 31.42
CA SER A 325 -10.81 -6.68 29.99
C SER A 325 -10.80 -5.23 29.48
N MET A 326 -11.71 -4.38 29.95
CA MET A 326 -11.74 -2.97 29.64
C MET A 326 -10.47 -2.25 30.11
N LEU A 327 -10.03 -2.50 31.35
CA LEU A 327 -8.79 -1.92 31.86
C LEU A 327 -7.57 -2.34 31.04
N LEU A 328 -7.44 -3.63 30.70
CA LEU A 328 -6.35 -4.13 29.86
C LEU A 328 -6.36 -3.48 28.48
N CYS A 329 -7.55 -3.30 27.88
CA CYS A 329 -7.67 -2.66 26.58
C CYS A 329 -7.41 -1.15 26.63
N LEU A 330 -7.73 -0.48 27.75
CA LEU A 330 -7.45 0.95 27.95
C LEU A 330 -5.97 1.24 28.17
N LEU A 331 -5.17 0.26 28.63
CA LEU A 331 -3.71 0.44 28.73
C LEU A 331 -3.09 0.81 27.37
N ILE A 332 -3.63 0.31 26.27
CA ILE A 332 -3.09 0.59 24.93
C ILE A 332 -3.26 2.06 24.54
N PRO A 333 -4.48 2.65 24.51
CA PRO A 333 -4.62 4.06 24.18
C PRO A 333 -3.97 4.99 25.20
N VAL A 334 -3.91 4.61 26.48
CA VAL A 334 -3.18 5.38 27.50
C VAL A 334 -1.68 5.40 27.16
N GLN A 335 -1.09 4.25 26.83
CA GLN A 335 0.31 4.16 26.44
C GLN A 335 0.61 4.91 25.13
N MET A 336 -0.37 5.08 24.25
CA MET A 336 -0.21 5.83 23.00
C MET A 336 -0.27 7.35 23.18
N VAL A 337 -0.82 7.83 24.31
CA VAL A 337 -0.98 9.25 24.61
C VAL A 337 0.13 9.78 25.55
N LEU A 338 0.69 8.92 26.38
CA LEU A 338 1.83 9.23 27.24
C LEU A 338 3.16 9.22 26.50
#